data_464e3d469d650dbd70d95afade119f83
#
_entry.id   464e3d469d650dbd70d95afade119f83
#
_cell.length_a   1.000
_cell.length_b   1.000
_cell.length_c   1.000
_cell.angle_alpha   90.00
_cell.angle_beta   90.00
_cell.angle_gamma   90.00
#
_symmetry.space_group_name_H-M   'P 1'
#
loop_
_entity.id
_entity.type
_entity.pdbx_description
1 polymer ?
#
loop_
_entity_poly.entity_id
_entity_poly.type
_entity_poly.pdbx_seq_one_letter_code
_entity_poly.pdbx_strand_id
1 'polypeptide(L)'
;MKKPCTLLVMSIFLAAFLVACNKGSGAIKTTPNPTANPTSLPNQTDFPTPTLDTSTNTSKAPGDFDLPDTLFGLDSLQSYHQSLQTTFEGTINGEQQKSETTLKREVVDDPPTQLSWVEIGDQPVRFSGRVGSVDYRQPSPEATCLTSPANDANSDQAPTAYQLASLPPVLGASFVDEADINGVPAKHYTFDERAIGFAGQATAQGEVWVASSGSYILRYTLHLEAPADLLGPGVEGVQTWSYELSEVNTGKTSLPKNCQQPQENASVPMLDGATVITQQPGYLVYQVSGGEEAAVAFYQQQAETLGWSGGTPFQFGDMTRVTLRPEDGSLVQLTFEVKEDLLTVTVQTLAPLPAE
;
A
#
# COMPACT_ATOMS: atom_id res chain seq x y z
N MET A 1 25.11 -17.47 -30.70
CA MET A 1 24.95 -16.11 -30.17
C MET A 1 24.12 -16.22 -28.89
N LYS A 2 24.78 -16.10 -27.73
CA LYS A 2 24.16 -16.27 -26.40
C LYS A 2 23.62 -14.93 -25.95
N LYS A 3 22.32 -14.83 -25.66
CA LYS A 3 21.71 -13.65 -25.01
C LYS A 3 21.99 -13.73 -23.52
N PRO A 4 22.45 -12.67 -22.87
CA PRO A 4 22.62 -12.67 -21.43
C PRO A 4 21.28 -12.49 -20.73
N CYS A 5 21.12 -13.23 -19.66
CA CYS A 5 20.00 -13.27 -18.72
C CYS A 5 20.11 -12.04 -17.81
N THR A 6 19.30 -11.00 -18.07
CA THR A 6 19.31 -9.72 -17.28
C THR A 6 18.12 -9.64 -16.32
N LEU A 7 17.51 -10.76 -15.93
CA LEU A 7 16.23 -10.78 -15.20
C LEU A 7 16.36 -11.13 -13.71
N LEU A 8 17.55 -11.05 -13.10
CA LEU A 8 17.76 -11.58 -11.73
C LEU A 8 18.13 -10.55 -10.65
N VAL A 9 18.19 -9.28 -10.94
CA VAL A 9 18.71 -8.30 -9.94
C VAL A 9 17.63 -7.54 -9.19
N MET A 10 16.42 -7.44 -9.72
CA MET A 10 15.37 -6.59 -9.11
C MET A 10 14.58 -7.26 -7.96
N SER A 11 14.73 -8.58 -7.75
CA SER A 11 14.09 -9.30 -6.64
C SER A 11 14.88 -9.28 -5.33
N ILE A 12 16.08 -8.75 -5.31
CA ILE A 12 16.98 -8.84 -4.14
C ILE A 12 16.72 -7.76 -3.09
N PHE A 13 16.10 -6.63 -3.45
CA PHE A 13 15.85 -5.53 -2.50
C PHE A 13 14.74 -5.79 -1.48
N LEU A 14 13.85 -6.76 -1.71
CA LEU A 14 12.80 -7.13 -0.76
C LEU A 14 13.18 -8.35 0.10
N ALA A 15 14.26 -9.05 -0.21
CA ALA A 15 14.65 -10.31 0.46
C ALA A 15 15.85 -10.19 1.43
N ALA A 16 16.54 -9.05 1.49
CA ALA A 16 17.75 -8.90 2.29
C ALA A 16 17.52 -8.71 3.81
N PHE A 17 16.26 -8.66 4.28
CA PHE A 17 15.95 -8.48 5.71
C PHE A 17 15.48 -9.74 6.45
N LEU A 18 15.56 -10.94 5.86
CA LEU A 18 15.07 -12.16 6.51
C LEU A 18 16.08 -13.29 6.72
N VAL A 19 17.39 -13.04 6.62
CA VAL A 19 18.39 -14.10 6.94
C VAL A 19 19.46 -13.58 7.90
N ALA A 20 19.13 -13.55 9.16
CA ALA A 20 20.11 -13.69 10.23
C ALA A 20 19.46 -14.40 11.43
N CYS A 21 20.05 -15.51 11.80
CA CYS A 21 19.82 -16.38 12.95
C CYS A 21 19.03 -17.65 12.67
N ASN A 22 19.73 -18.76 12.45
CA ASN A 22 19.71 -19.86 13.39
C ASN A 22 20.76 -20.96 13.07
N LYS A 23 21.73 -21.09 13.93
CA LYS A 23 22.47 -22.36 14.18
C LYS A 23 22.67 -22.47 15.69
N GLY A 24 22.00 -23.42 16.30
CA GLY A 24 22.19 -23.77 17.71
C GLY A 24 21.31 -24.92 18.13
N SER A 25 21.79 -26.15 17.95
CA SER A 25 21.23 -27.36 18.60
C SER A 25 21.46 -27.33 20.10
N GLY A 26 20.44 -27.68 20.92
CA GLY A 26 20.60 -27.86 22.36
C GLY A 26 19.30 -28.23 23.06
N ALA A 27 19.23 -29.45 23.49
CA ALA A 27 18.38 -30.18 24.41
C ALA A 27 17.26 -29.49 25.21
N ILE A 28 16.14 -30.21 25.23
CA ILE A 28 14.89 -30.04 25.95
C ILE A 28 15.09 -30.01 27.47
N LYS A 29 14.56 -28.99 28.16
CA LYS A 29 14.12 -29.04 29.54
C LYS A 29 12.80 -28.27 29.67
N THR A 30 11.77 -29.00 30.04
CA THR A 30 10.42 -28.52 30.38
C THR A 30 10.44 -27.75 31.68
N THR A 31 9.91 -26.54 31.69
CA THR A 31 9.45 -25.78 32.87
C THR A 31 8.32 -24.83 32.50
N PRO A 32 7.37 -24.49 33.39
CA PRO A 32 6.01 -24.08 33.01
C PRO A 32 5.89 -22.62 32.56
N ASN A 33 4.90 -22.47 31.69
CA ASN A 33 4.40 -21.29 31.02
C ASN A 33 4.21 -20.04 31.89
N PRO A 34 4.74 -18.87 31.50
CA PRO A 34 4.12 -17.59 31.80
C PRO A 34 3.39 -17.04 30.57
N THR A 35 2.17 -16.62 30.79
CA THR A 35 1.27 -15.89 29.92
C THR A 35 2.01 -14.92 28.99
N ALA A 36 2.10 -15.25 27.72
CA ALA A 36 2.68 -14.37 26.71
C ALA A 36 1.64 -13.33 26.29
N ASN A 37 1.93 -12.07 26.57
CA ASN A 37 1.31 -10.92 25.92
C ASN A 37 1.53 -11.01 24.39
N PRO A 38 0.57 -10.59 23.55
CA PRO A 38 0.75 -10.57 22.12
C PRO A 38 1.94 -9.68 21.77
N THR A 39 2.97 -10.30 21.19
CA THR A 39 4.13 -9.61 20.65
C THR A 39 3.68 -8.74 19.50
N SER A 40 3.81 -7.43 19.66
CA SER A 40 3.67 -6.44 18.59
C SER A 40 4.55 -6.84 17.40
N LEU A 41 3.98 -6.79 16.21
CA LEU A 41 4.70 -6.88 14.93
C LEU A 41 5.94 -5.97 14.97
N PRO A 42 7.09 -6.40 14.39
CA PRO A 42 8.24 -5.55 14.31
C PRO A 42 7.88 -4.29 13.54
N ASN A 43 8.08 -3.15 14.17
CA ASN A 43 7.93 -1.82 13.62
C ASN A 43 8.60 -1.74 12.24
N GLN A 44 7.88 -1.10 11.33
CA GLN A 44 8.42 -0.53 10.10
C GLN A 44 9.81 0.06 10.37
N THR A 45 10.72 -0.23 9.46
CA THR A 45 12.01 0.42 9.41
C THR A 45 11.76 1.91 9.26
N ASP A 46 11.83 2.62 10.37
CA ASP A 46 11.89 4.07 10.37
C ASP A 46 13.07 4.45 9.47
N PHE A 47 12.78 5.11 8.36
CA PHE A 47 13.79 6.00 7.81
C PHE A 47 14.24 6.87 8.99
N PRO A 48 15.55 7.06 9.20
CA PRO A 48 15.99 7.89 10.30
C PRO A 48 15.31 9.25 10.17
N THR A 49 14.26 9.43 10.96
CA THR A 49 13.76 10.76 11.21
C THR A 49 14.96 11.49 11.77
N PRO A 50 15.46 12.55 11.13
CA PRO A 50 16.59 13.29 11.66
C PRO A 50 16.16 13.70 13.08
N THR A 51 16.79 13.11 14.09
CA THR A 51 16.61 13.54 15.47
C THR A 51 17.12 14.96 15.47
N LEU A 52 16.21 15.93 15.47
CA LEU A 52 16.52 17.33 15.67
C LEU A 52 17.20 17.40 17.04
N ASP A 53 18.52 17.40 17.03
CA ASP A 53 19.33 17.65 18.20
C ASP A 53 19.11 19.11 18.57
N THR A 54 18.18 19.36 19.49
CA THR A 54 17.77 20.69 19.95
C THR A 54 18.89 21.47 20.65
N SER A 55 20.10 20.91 20.71
CA SER A 55 21.25 21.53 21.37
C SER A 55 22.26 22.20 20.46
N THR A 56 22.15 22.07 19.14
CA THR A 56 22.95 22.86 18.20
C THR A 56 22.12 24.02 17.68
N ASN A 57 22.66 25.24 17.75
CA ASN A 57 22.15 26.43 17.07
C ASN A 57 22.14 26.19 15.54
N THR A 58 21.26 25.32 15.07
CA THR A 58 20.92 25.21 13.67
C THR A 58 20.17 26.49 13.35
N SER A 59 20.87 27.44 12.74
CA SER A 59 20.23 28.60 12.18
C SER A 59 19.16 28.10 11.22
N LYS A 60 17.89 28.25 11.62
CA LYS A 60 16.74 28.08 10.71
C LYS A 60 17.11 28.74 9.37
N ALA A 61 16.86 28.05 8.26
CA ALA A 61 17.04 28.67 6.95
C ALA A 61 16.33 30.03 6.96
N PRO A 62 16.91 31.08 6.35
CA PRO A 62 16.37 32.43 6.42
C PRO A 62 15.11 32.56 5.55
N GLY A 63 14.07 31.82 5.87
CA GLY A 63 12.80 31.85 5.20
C GLY A 63 11.66 32.11 6.17
N ASP A 64 10.54 32.54 5.65
CA ASP A 64 9.35 33.00 6.38
C ASP A 64 8.21 31.97 6.37
N PHE A 65 8.41 30.80 5.72
CA PHE A 65 7.40 29.74 5.64
C PHE A 65 7.95 28.37 6.09
N ASP A 66 7.18 27.70 6.92
CA ASP A 66 7.47 26.36 7.41
C ASP A 66 6.32 25.42 7.03
N LEU A 67 6.67 24.22 6.51
CA LEU A 67 5.75 23.14 6.16
C LEU A 67 6.26 21.84 6.80
N PRO A 68 6.02 21.63 8.10
CA PRO A 68 6.48 20.44 8.81
C PRO A 68 5.69 19.18 8.44
N ASP A 69 4.44 19.34 8.01
CA ASP A 69 3.55 18.26 7.57
C ASP A 69 3.08 18.53 6.15
N THR A 70 3.52 17.70 5.22
CA THR A 70 3.21 17.81 3.80
C THR A 70 1.82 17.29 3.42
N LEU A 71 1.10 16.68 4.37
CA LEU A 71 -0.29 16.25 4.21
C LEU A 71 -1.28 17.23 4.85
N PHE A 72 -0.77 18.28 5.49
CA PHE A 72 -1.62 19.27 6.17
C PHE A 72 -2.68 19.87 5.23
N GLY A 73 -3.90 19.97 5.76
CA GLY A 73 -5.03 20.61 5.07
C GLY A 73 -5.78 19.73 4.06
N LEU A 74 -5.27 18.53 3.72
CA LEU A 74 -5.94 17.63 2.78
C LEU A 74 -7.27 17.07 3.31
N ASP A 75 -7.38 16.86 4.60
CA ASP A 75 -8.58 16.40 5.31
C ASP A 75 -9.73 17.41 5.29
N SER A 76 -9.46 18.66 4.91
CA SER A 76 -10.49 19.68 4.71
C SER A 76 -11.14 19.69 3.32
N LEU A 77 -10.60 18.88 2.39
CA LEU A 77 -11.04 18.83 1.00
C LEU A 77 -12.09 17.73 0.80
N GLN A 78 -13.16 18.04 0.09
CA GLN A 78 -14.22 17.07 -0.26
C GLN A 78 -13.78 16.09 -1.34
N SER A 79 -12.90 16.51 -2.23
CA SER A 79 -12.30 15.65 -3.24
C SER A 79 -10.99 16.24 -3.76
N TYR A 80 -10.09 15.38 -4.23
CA TYR A 80 -8.85 15.79 -4.87
C TYR A 80 -8.18 14.62 -5.60
N HIS A 81 -7.32 14.95 -6.56
CA HIS A 81 -6.40 14.02 -7.20
C HIS A 81 -4.96 14.40 -6.83
N GLN A 82 -4.17 13.43 -6.40
CA GLN A 82 -2.74 13.56 -6.12
C GLN A 82 -1.92 12.79 -7.14
N SER A 83 -0.81 13.35 -7.56
CA SER A 83 0.23 12.65 -8.32
C SER A 83 1.58 12.93 -7.67
N LEU A 84 2.31 11.89 -7.32
CA LEU A 84 3.69 11.97 -6.82
C LEU A 84 4.57 11.11 -7.70
N GLN A 85 5.56 11.71 -8.34
CA GLN A 85 6.62 11.04 -9.06
C GLN A 85 7.93 11.21 -8.29
N THR A 86 8.64 10.12 -8.09
CA THR A 86 10.00 10.13 -7.54
C THR A 86 10.94 9.44 -8.50
N THR A 87 12.11 10.02 -8.74
CA THR A 87 13.16 9.39 -9.55
C THR A 87 14.46 9.34 -8.76
N PHE A 88 15.25 8.30 -9.00
CA PHE A 88 16.61 8.20 -8.52
C PHE A 88 17.52 7.84 -9.69
N GLU A 89 18.66 8.52 -9.80
CA GLU A 89 19.72 8.21 -10.75
C GLU A 89 21.07 8.35 -10.06
N GLY A 90 21.81 7.23 -9.96
CA GLY A 90 23.07 7.23 -9.22
C GLY A 90 23.68 5.85 -9.10
N THR A 91 24.45 5.64 -8.04
CA THR A 91 25.04 4.34 -7.73
C THR A 91 24.48 3.78 -6.41
N ILE A 92 24.28 2.47 -6.39
CA ILE A 92 23.96 1.71 -5.19
C ILE A 92 25.00 0.62 -5.06
N ASN A 93 25.80 0.66 -4.00
CA ASN A 93 26.97 -0.24 -3.81
C ASN A 93 27.93 -0.26 -5.00
N GLY A 94 28.11 0.89 -5.68
CA GLY A 94 29.00 1.05 -6.84
C GLY A 94 28.39 0.62 -8.19
N GLU A 95 27.16 0.13 -8.22
CA GLU A 95 26.45 -0.20 -9.45
C GLU A 95 25.52 0.93 -9.86
N GLN A 96 25.55 1.32 -11.15
CA GLN A 96 24.64 2.33 -11.69
C GLN A 96 23.21 1.86 -11.62
N GLN A 97 22.35 2.68 -11.05
CA GLN A 97 20.92 2.43 -10.87
C GLN A 97 20.12 3.64 -11.34
N LYS A 98 18.98 3.34 -11.98
CA LYS A 98 17.96 4.33 -12.27
C LYS A 98 16.60 3.72 -11.88
N SER A 99 15.83 4.46 -11.13
CA SER A 99 14.48 4.04 -10.74
C SER A 99 13.52 5.22 -10.84
N GLU A 100 12.27 4.89 -11.13
CA GLU A 100 11.17 5.83 -11.17
C GLU A 100 9.97 5.17 -10.48
N THR A 101 9.28 5.93 -9.64
CA THR A 101 8.04 5.52 -9.02
C THR A 101 7.01 6.61 -9.19
N THR A 102 5.85 6.26 -9.71
CA THR A 102 4.70 7.17 -9.79
C THR A 102 3.57 6.63 -8.93
N LEU A 103 3.08 7.47 -8.03
CA LEU A 103 1.91 7.23 -7.22
C LEU A 103 0.83 8.22 -7.60
N LYS A 104 -0.34 7.71 -7.96
CA LYS A 104 -1.56 8.52 -8.15
C LYS A 104 -2.57 8.13 -7.11
N ARG A 105 -3.28 9.12 -6.58
CA ARG A 105 -4.35 8.91 -5.60
C ARG A 105 -5.52 9.82 -5.92
N GLU A 106 -6.72 9.27 -5.83
CA GLU A 106 -7.97 10.00 -5.96
C GLU A 106 -8.78 9.80 -4.68
N VAL A 107 -9.30 10.89 -4.16
CA VAL A 107 -10.10 10.90 -2.91
C VAL A 107 -11.40 11.64 -3.15
N VAL A 108 -12.49 11.10 -2.63
CA VAL A 108 -13.83 11.72 -2.57
C VAL A 108 -14.47 11.36 -1.24
N ASP A 109 -15.10 12.31 -0.59
CA ASP A 109 -15.74 12.11 0.73
C ASP A 109 -17.12 11.45 0.65
N ASP A 110 -17.88 11.69 -0.42
CA ASP A 110 -19.23 11.18 -0.55
C ASP A 110 -19.53 10.59 -1.94
N PRO A 111 -19.71 9.24 -2.03
CA PRO A 111 -19.43 8.25 -0.98
C PRO A 111 -17.93 8.18 -0.66
N PRO A 112 -17.55 7.84 0.58
CA PRO A 112 -16.14 7.77 0.95
C PRO A 112 -15.37 6.86 0.01
N THR A 113 -14.47 7.45 -0.75
CA THR A 113 -13.72 6.77 -1.82
C THR A 113 -12.27 7.19 -1.80
N GLN A 114 -11.38 6.21 -1.86
CA GLN A 114 -9.95 6.41 -1.93
C GLN A 114 -9.34 5.38 -2.87
N LEU A 115 -8.83 5.84 -4.01
CA LEU A 115 -8.24 5.00 -5.04
C LEU A 115 -6.75 5.34 -5.19
N SER A 116 -5.91 4.34 -5.40
CA SER A 116 -4.46 4.52 -5.54
C SER A 116 -3.90 3.63 -6.64
N TRP A 117 -3.02 4.19 -7.44
CA TRP A 117 -2.27 3.50 -8.50
C TRP A 117 -0.78 3.70 -8.26
N VAL A 118 -0.02 2.62 -8.33
CA VAL A 118 1.44 2.63 -8.16
C VAL A 118 2.10 2.00 -9.38
N GLU A 119 3.04 2.73 -9.94
CA GLU A 119 3.90 2.30 -11.04
C GLU A 119 5.36 2.38 -10.59
N ILE A 120 6.12 1.31 -10.77
CA ILE A 120 7.54 1.23 -10.36
C ILE A 120 8.35 0.77 -11.58
N GLY A 121 9.08 1.70 -12.20
CA GLY A 121 9.83 1.45 -13.43
C GLY A 121 8.94 0.84 -14.51
N ASP A 122 9.39 -0.27 -15.11
CA ASP A 122 8.65 -0.97 -16.17
C ASP A 122 7.63 -1.99 -15.64
N GLN A 123 7.35 -2.02 -14.32
CA GLN A 123 6.40 -2.96 -13.76
C GLN A 123 4.96 -2.56 -14.09
N PRO A 124 4.03 -3.53 -14.22
CA PRO A 124 2.63 -3.22 -14.39
C PRO A 124 2.09 -2.33 -13.27
N VAL A 125 1.26 -1.36 -13.64
CA VAL A 125 0.57 -0.49 -12.68
C VAL A 125 -0.27 -1.33 -11.73
N ARG A 126 -0.09 -1.14 -10.43
CA ARG A 126 -0.88 -1.81 -9.39
C ARG A 126 -1.94 -0.85 -8.89
N PHE A 127 -3.12 -1.37 -8.72
CA PHE A 127 -4.24 -0.61 -8.18
C PHE A 127 -4.68 -1.17 -6.83
N SER A 128 -5.00 -0.28 -5.92
CA SER A 128 -5.71 -0.58 -4.67
C SER A 128 -6.64 0.58 -4.34
N GLY A 129 -7.77 0.28 -3.72
CA GLY A 129 -8.70 1.34 -3.36
C GLY A 129 -9.79 0.87 -2.42
N ARG A 130 -10.53 1.84 -1.87
CA ARG A 130 -11.73 1.64 -1.07
C ARG A 130 -12.86 2.50 -1.62
N VAL A 131 -14.03 1.92 -1.75
CA VAL A 131 -15.29 2.64 -2.06
C VAL A 131 -16.31 2.22 -1.01
N GLY A 132 -16.71 3.13 -0.14
CA GLY A 132 -17.55 2.82 1.00
C GLY A 132 -16.93 1.72 1.88
N SER A 133 -17.63 0.59 2.00
CA SER A 133 -17.21 -0.56 2.81
C SER A 133 -16.50 -1.67 2.02
N VAL A 134 -16.04 -1.40 0.79
CA VAL A 134 -15.41 -2.40 -0.08
C VAL A 134 -13.99 -1.99 -0.41
N ASP A 135 -13.05 -2.91 -0.17
CA ASP A 135 -11.67 -2.80 -0.61
C ASP A 135 -11.47 -3.50 -1.95
N TYR A 136 -10.75 -2.85 -2.85
CA TYR A 136 -10.43 -3.32 -4.19
C TYR A 136 -8.93 -3.45 -4.36
N ARG A 137 -8.47 -4.49 -5.07
CA ARG A 137 -7.06 -4.69 -5.43
C ARG A 137 -6.94 -5.28 -6.82
N GLN A 138 -6.02 -4.74 -7.61
CA GLN A 138 -5.72 -5.23 -8.94
C GLN A 138 -4.19 -5.19 -9.15
N PRO A 139 -3.51 -6.35 -9.26
CA PRO A 139 -2.06 -6.42 -9.33
C PRO A 139 -1.48 -5.96 -10.67
N SER A 140 -2.30 -5.93 -11.72
CA SER A 140 -1.97 -5.36 -13.04
C SER A 140 -3.25 -4.94 -13.76
N PRO A 141 -3.21 -4.06 -14.77
CA PRO A 141 -4.39 -3.60 -15.49
C PRO A 141 -5.21 -4.72 -16.16
N GLU A 142 -4.54 -5.81 -16.52
CA GLU A 142 -5.15 -6.97 -17.19
C GLU A 142 -5.72 -7.99 -16.19
N ALA A 143 -5.26 -7.91 -14.93
CA ALA A 143 -5.68 -8.85 -13.91
C ALA A 143 -7.12 -8.61 -13.45
N THR A 144 -7.75 -9.68 -12.99
CA THR A 144 -9.05 -9.60 -12.33
C THR A 144 -8.95 -8.77 -11.06
N CYS A 145 -9.93 -7.91 -10.83
CA CYS A 145 -10.01 -7.12 -9.62
C CYS A 145 -10.51 -7.99 -8.46
N LEU A 146 -9.77 -7.97 -7.37
CA LEU A 146 -10.12 -8.64 -6.13
C LEU A 146 -10.87 -7.69 -5.23
N THR A 147 -11.91 -8.17 -4.56
CA THR A 147 -12.69 -7.38 -3.59
C THR A 147 -12.70 -8.06 -2.25
N SER A 148 -12.77 -7.27 -1.18
CA SER A 148 -12.97 -7.74 0.18
C SER A 148 -13.73 -6.67 0.98
N PRO A 149 -14.46 -7.04 2.06
CA PRO A 149 -14.99 -6.04 2.98
C PRO A 149 -13.86 -5.20 3.55
N ALA A 150 -14.12 -3.92 3.74
CA ALA A 150 -13.22 -3.05 4.47
C ALA A 150 -13.14 -3.54 5.92
N ASN A 151 -11.94 -3.66 6.45
CA ASN A 151 -11.73 -4.01 7.86
C ASN A 151 -11.98 -2.76 8.71
N ASP A 152 -12.92 -2.83 9.66
CA ASP A 152 -13.28 -1.72 10.56
C ASP A 152 -12.09 -1.23 11.41
N ALA A 153 -11.10 -2.10 11.69
CA ALA A 153 -9.89 -1.70 12.41
C ALA A 153 -9.03 -0.66 11.66
N ASN A 154 -9.26 -0.50 10.35
CA ASN A 154 -8.58 0.45 9.48
C ASN A 154 -9.59 1.25 8.65
N SER A 155 -10.74 1.61 9.23
CA SER A 155 -11.86 2.24 8.52
C SER A 155 -11.47 3.50 7.75
N ASP A 156 -10.48 4.24 8.24
CA ASP A 156 -10.05 5.51 7.66
C ASP A 156 -8.87 5.38 6.67
N GLN A 157 -8.33 4.19 6.49
CA GLN A 157 -7.23 3.95 5.57
C GLN A 157 -7.63 2.92 4.52
N ALA A 158 -7.72 3.34 3.26
CA ALA A 158 -7.75 2.39 2.15
C ALA A 158 -6.50 1.49 2.23
N PRO A 159 -6.60 0.22 1.82
CA PRO A 159 -5.44 -0.67 1.78
C PRO A 159 -4.45 -0.13 0.74
N THR A 160 -3.67 0.86 1.15
CA THR A 160 -2.55 1.34 0.34
C THR A 160 -1.45 0.31 0.50
N ALA A 161 -1.14 -0.39 -0.58
CA ALA A 161 0.02 -1.28 -0.64
C ALA A 161 1.34 -0.50 -0.43
N TYR A 162 1.26 0.82 -0.47
CA TYR A 162 2.38 1.73 -0.30
C TYR A 162 1.87 2.95 0.48
N GLN A 163 2.45 3.20 1.65
CA GLN A 163 2.38 4.52 2.23
C GLN A 163 2.96 5.49 1.20
N LEU A 164 2.29 6.62 1.00
CA LEU A 164 2.87 7.73 0.24
C LEU A 164 4.28 7.95 0.78
N ALA A 165 5.31 7.79 -0.07
CA ALA A 165 6.61 8.31 0.25
C ALA A 165 6.36 9.79 0.59
N SER A 166 6.48 10.13 1.86
CA SER A 166 6.19 11.48 2.32
C SER A 166 7.11 12.44 1.58
N LEU A 167 6.56 13.52 1.09
CA LEU A 167 7.39 14.62 0.62
C LEU A 167 8.29 15.06 1.78
N PRO A 168 9.57 15.38 1.53
CA PRO A 168 10.40 15.98 2.56
C PRO A 168 9.76 17.23 3.16
N PRO A 169 9.73 17.37 4.50
CA PRO A 169 9.24 18.59 5.13
C PRO A 169 10.12 19.78 4.75
N VAL A 170 9.56 20.97 4.76
CA VAL A 170 10.28 22.20 4.38
C VAL A 170 10.21 23.19 5.54
N LEU A 171 11.36 23.60 6.06
CA LEU A 171 11.47 24.57 7.16
C LEU A 171 12.30 25.76 6.73
N GLY A 172 11.69 26.94 6.62
CA GLY A 172 12.36 28.17 6.24
C GLY A 172 12.44 28.39 4.72
N ALA A 173 11.37 28.05 3.97
CA ALA A 173 11.24 28.43 2.58
C ALA A 173 11.03 29.95 2.42
N SER A 174 11.52 30.51 1.32
CA SER A 174 11.42 31.94 1.02
C SER A 174 10.30 32.20 0.03
N PHE A 175 9.45 33.17 0.32
CA PHE A 175 8.37 33.61 -0.56
C PHE A 175 8.93 34.18 -1.87
N VAL A 176 8.31 33.85 -2.99
CA VAL A 176 8.65 34.33 -4.32
C VAL A 176 7.55 35.24 -4.86
N ASP A 177 6.35 34.68 -5.08
CA ASP A 177 5.21 35.34 -5.66
C ASP A 177 3.88 34.66 -5.33
N GLU A 178 2.80 35.19 -5.86
CA GLU A 178 1.49 34.55 -5.88
C GLU A 178 1.21 34.00 -7.27
N ALA A 179 0.61 32.81 -7.33
CA ALA A 179 0.32 32.09 -8.56
C ALA A 179 -1.12 31.55 -8.54
N ASP A 180 -1.61 31.10 -9.68
CA ASP A 180 -2.80 30.27 -9.79
C ASP A 180 -2.36 28.89 -10.27
N ILE A 181 -2.72 27.86 -9.49
CA ILE A 181 -2.44 26.46 -9.83
C ILE A 181 -3.77 25.73 -10.01
N ASN A 182 -4.08 25.39 -11.25
CA ASN A 182 -5.31 24.69 -11.62
C ASN A 182 -6.60 25.39 -11.15
N GLY A 183 -6.61 26.73 -11.15
CA GLY A 183 -7.75 27.56 -10.70
C GLY A 183 -7.77 27.80 -9.19
N VAL A 184 -6.74 27.40 -8.45
CA VAL A 184 -6.61 27.65 -7.02
C VAL A 184 -5.52 28.69 -6.75
N PRO A 185 -5.85 29.83 -6.09
CA PRO A 185 -4.85 30.82 -5.69
C PRO A 185 -3.82 30.20 -4.74
N ALA A 186 -2.56 30.43 -5.01
CA ALA A 186 -1.43 29.83 -4.29
C ALA A 186 -0.35 30.87 -3.98
N LYS A 187 0.42 30.59 -2.93
CA LYS A 187 1.69 31.24 -2.63
C LYS A 187 2.82 30.32 -3.04
N HIS A 188 3.79 30.87 -3.77
CA HIS A 188 4.97 30.17 -4.25
C HIS A 188 6.17 30.48 -3.38
N TYR A 189 6.91 29.45 -3.00
CA TYR A 189 8.10 29.52 -2.18
C TYR A 189 9.22 28.70 -2.80
N THR A 190 10.46 29.14 -2.61
CA THR A 190 11.68 28.39 -2.96
C THR A 190 12.44 27.99 -1.71
N PHE A 191 13.20 26.89 -1.81
CA PHE A 191 14.00 26.38 -0.69
C PHE A 191 15.23 25.60 -1.20
N ASP A 192 16.21 25.43 -0.31
CA ASP A 192 17.44 24.71 -0.55
C ASP A 192 17.65 23.58 0.49
N GLU A 193 18.82 22.93 0.46
CA GLU A 193 19.18 21.83 1.34
C GLU A 193 19.05 22.14 2.84
N ARG A 194 19.15 23.41 3.24
CA ARG A 194 19.01 23.83 4.64
C ARG A 194 17.58 23.66 5.12
N ALA A 195 16.62 23.95 4.27
CA ALA A 195 15.20 23.86 4.59
C ALA A 195 14.70 22.41 4.74
N ILE A 196 15.39 21.44 4.16
CA ILE A 196 15.07 20.01 4.26
C ILE A 196 16.02 19.22 5.19
N GLY A 197 16.84 19.95 5.96
CA GLY A 197 17.68 19.36 7.00
C GLY A 197 19.03 18.81 6.54
N PHE A 198 19.48 19.09 5.31
CA PHE A 198 20.74 18.60 4.74
C PHE A 198 21.82 19.70 4.58
N ALA A 199 21.75 20.76 5.39
CA ALA A 199 22.70 21.88 5.35
C ALA A 199 24.16 21.41 5.32
N GLY A 200 24.90 21.74 4.24
CA GLY A 200 26.30 21.37 4.06
C GLY A 200 26.57 19.87 3.84
N GLN A 201 25.55 19.04 3.71
CA GLN A 201 25.66 17.59 3.48
C GLN A 201 25.26 17.21 2.05
N ALA A 202 24.42 17.99 1.41
CA ALA A 202 23.91 17.79 0.06
C ALA A 202 23.80 19.11 -0.68
N THR A 203 23.43 19.06 -1.96
CA THR A 203 22.95 20.20 -2.71
C THR A 203 21.50 19.95 -3.05
N ALA A 204 20.62 20.90 -2.71
CA ALA A 204 19.22 20.77 -3.05
C ALA A 204 18.63 22.09 -3.57
N GLN A 205 17.64 21.95 -4.44
CA GLN A 205 16.83 23.05 -4.95
C GLN A 205 15.38 22.59 -5.06
N GLY A 206 14.47 23.31 -4.42
CA GLY A 206 13.07 22.98 -4.41
C GLY A 206 12.15 24.19 -4.48
N GLU A 207 10.93 23.90 -4.87
CA GLU A 207 9.83 24.86 -4.97
C GLU A 207 8.56 24.24 -4.41
N VAL A 208 7.75 25.04 -3.73
CA VAL A 208 6.46 24.61 -3.21
C VAL A 208 5.40 25.70 -3.41
N TRP A 209 4.24 25.28 -3.88
CA TRP A 209 3.04 26.11 -4.03
C TRP A 209 2.00 25.64 -3.03
N VAL A 210 1.60 26.55 -2.17
CA VAL A 210 0.67 26.28 -1.09
C VAL A 210 -0.59 27.09 -1.32
N ALA A 211 -1.75 26.43 -1.24
CA ALA A 211 -3.03 27.13 -1.39
C ALA A 211 -3.15 28.29 -0.43
N SER A 212 -3.58 29.46 -0.92
CA SER A 212 -3.75 30.68 -0.12
C SER A 212 -4.84 30.51 0.96
N SER A 213 -5.77 29.57 0.76
CA SER A 213 -6.75 29.15 1.77
C SER A 213 -6.63 27.64 1.99
N GLY A 214 -6.67 27.18 3.26
CA GLY A 214 -6.59 25.76 3.60
C GLY A 214 -5.16 25.23 3.79
N SER A 215 -4.13 25.94 3.34
CA SER A 215 -2.71 25.66 3.57
C SER A 215 -2.21 24.28 3.10
N TYR A 216 -2.90 23.63 2.14
CA TYR A 216 -2.45 22.39 1.51
C TYR A 216 -1.52 22.65 0.33
N ILE A 217 -0.65 21.69 0.04
CA ILE A 217 0.28 21.77 -1.08
C ILE A 217 -0.48 21.51 -2.38
N LEU A 218 -0.32 22.42 -3.37
CA LEU A 218 -0.82 22.25 -4.74
C LEU A 218 0.23 21.67 -5.66
N ARG A 219 1.49 22.08 -5.48
CA ARG A 219 2.63 21.59 -6.23
C ARG A 219 3.87 21.60 -5.36
N TYR A 220 4.73 20.61 -5.55
CA TYR A 220 6.04 20.53 -4.90
C TYR A 220 7.03 19.93 -5.89
N THR A 221 8.20 20.53 -5.99
CA THR A 221 9.34 19.97 -6.72
C THR A 221 10.58 20.01 -5.85
N LEU A 222 11.39 18.97 -5.93
CA LEU A 222 12.69 18.93 -5.25
C LEU A 222 13.67 18.15 -6.10
N HIS A 223 14.85 18.72 -6.28
CA HIS A 223 16.03 18.09 -6.84
C HIS A 223 17.10 18.05 -5.75
N LEU A 224 17.56 16.84 -5.40
CA LEU A 224 18.53 16.59 -4.34
C LEU A 224 19.72 15.82 -4.91
N GLU A 225 20.90 16.41 -4.89
CA GLU A 225 22.17 15.75 -5.16
C GLU A 225 22.79 15.30 -3.84
N ALA A 226 22.83 14.01 -3.62
CA ALA A 226 23.27 13.38 -2.38
C ALA A 226 24.63 12.70 -2.57
N PRO A 227 25.65 13.07 -1.79
CA PRO A 227 26.91 12.33 -1.75
C PRO A 227 26.71 10.92 -1.16
N ALA A 228 27.75 10.10 -1.24
CA ALA A 228 27.74 8.75 -0.73
C ALA A 228 27.23 8.67 0.73
N ASP A 229 26.39 7.66 0.99
CA ASP A 229 25.84 7.30 2.30
C ASP A 229 24.75 8.26 2.87
N LEU A 230 24.43 9.38 2.21
CA LEU A 230 23.41 10.30 2.71
C LEU A 230 21.98 9.74 2.58
N LEU A 231 21.67 9.10 1.44
CA LEU A 231 20.36 8.47 1.18
C LEU A 231 20.30 7.03 1.68
N GLY A 232 21.37 6.53 2.25
CA GLY A 232 21.50 5.18 2.79
C GLY A 232 22.89 4.62 2.51
N PRO A 233 23.31 3.55 3.20
CA PRO A 233 24.64 2.96 3.02
C PRO A 233 24.90 2.56 1.57
N GLY A 234 26.00 3.07 0.98
CA GLY A 234 26.40 2.79 -0.40
C GLY A 234 25.57 3.44 -1.48
N VAL A 235 24.69 4.40 -1.13
CA VAL A 235 23.84 5.13 -2.07
C VAL A 235 24.41 6.52 -2.33
N GLU A 236 24.63 6.85 -3.59
CA GLU A 236 25.09 8.17 -4.07
C GLU A 236 24.34 8.52 -5.34
N GLY A 237 23.86 9.75 -5.49
CA GLY A 237 23.21 10.17 -6.72
C GLY A 237 22.24 11.31 -6.55
N VAL A 238 21.37 11.41 -7.55
CA VAL A 238 20.34 12.44 -7.64
C VAL A 238 18.98 11.81 -7.37
N GLN A 239 18.24 12.40 -6.44
CA GLN A 239 16.85 12.09 -6.20
C GLN A 239 15.96 13.28 -6.52
N THR A 240 14.85 13.04 -7.21
CA THR A 240 13.86 14.09 -7.50
C THR A 240 12.49 13.71 -6.99
N TRP A 241 11.71 14.71 -6.63
CA TRP A 241 10.29 14.60 -6.30
C TRP A 241 9.51 15.61 -7.14
N SER A 242 8.40 15.16 -7.69
CA SER A 242 7.42 16.01 -8.36
C SER A 242 6.04 15.64 -7.87
N TYR A 243 5.37 16.55 -7.22
CA TYR A 243 4.03 16.37 -6.68
C TYR A 243 3.08 17.40 -7.24
N GLU A 244 1.86 16.97 -7.52
CA GLU A 244 0.77 17.84 -7.95
C GLU A 244 -0.55 17.39 -7.32
N LEU A 245 -1.31 18.36 -6.83
CA LEU A 245 -2.69 18.24 -6.40
C LEU A 245 -3.59 18.94 -7.43
N SER A 246 -4.60 18.25 -7.89
CA SER A 246 -5.54 18.73 -8.90
C SER A 246 -6.97 18.37 -8.56
N GLU A 247 -7.93 18.89 -9.32
CA GLU A 247 -9.36 18.63 -9.18
C GLU A 247 -9.90 18.85 -7.74
N VAL A 248 -9.36 19.89 -7.07
CA VAL A 248 -9.72 20.23 -5.69
C VAL A 248 -11.19 20.56 -5.58
N ASN A 249 -11.94 19.78 -4.78
CA ASN A 249 -13.40 19.87 -4.55
C ASN A 249 -14.26 19.72 -5.82
N THR A 250 -13.68 19.24 -6.91
CA THR A 250 -14.37 19.01 -8.19
C THR A 250 -14.12 17.59 -8.75
N GLY A 251 -13.20 16.87 -8.11
CA GLY A 251 -12.75 15.54 -8.54
C GLY A 251 -13.87 14.51 -8.53
N LYS A 252 -13.83 13.64 -9.54
CA LYS A 252 -14.66 12.45 -9.63
C LYS A 252 -13.74 11.26 -9.71
N THR A 253 -14.12 10.19 -9.04
CA THR A 253 -13.36 8.94 -9.07
C THR A 253 -14.08 7.89 -9.89
N SER A 254 -13.32 6.98 -10.48
CA SER A 254 -13.88 5.80 -11.13
C SER A 254 -12.97 4.60 -10.92
N LEU A 255 -13.55 3.48 -10.53
CA LEU A 255 -12.83 2.22 -10.46
C LEU A 255 -12.27 1.83 -11.84
N PRO A 256 -11.12 1.15 -11.89
CA PRO A 256 -10.63 0.52 -13.11
C PRO A 256 -11.72 -0.35 -13.76
N LYS A 257 -11.71 -0.44 -15.09
CA LYS A 257 -12.75 -1.14 -15.86
C LYS A 257 -13.05 -2.55 -15.33
N ASN A 258 -12.01 -3.31 -15.00
CA ASN A 258 -12.16 -4.67 -14.49
C ASN A 258 -12.71 -4.71 -13.05
N CYS A 259 -12.64 -3.59 -12.30
CA CYS A 259 -13.23 -3.45 -10.97
C CYS A 259 -14.68 -2.94 -11.00
N GLN A 260 -15.14 -2.38 -12.13
CA GLN A 260 -16.52 -1.94 -12.31
C GLN A 260 -17.48 -3.10 -12.65
N GLN A 261 -16.95 -4.18 -13.22
CA GLN A 261 -17.73 -5.35 -13.52
C GLN A 261 -17.88 -6.20 -12.26
N PRO A 262 -19.11 -6.56 -11.86
CA PRO A 262 -19.30 -7.56 -10.81
C PRO A 262 -18.58 -8.84 -11.27
N GLN A 263 -17.62 -9.30 -10.47
CA GLN A 263 -17.16 -10.67 -10.64
C GLN A 263 -18.35 -11.56 -10.33
N GLU A 264 -18.79 -12.37 -11.29
CA GLU A 264 -19.68 -13.46 -10.99
C GLU A 264 -18.94 -14.31 -9.95
N ASN A 265 -19.50 -14.35 -8.73
CA ASN A 265 -19.01 -15.31 -7.75
C ASN A 265 -19.08 -16.67 -8.46
N ALA A 266 -17.98 -17.40 -8.50
CA ALA A 266 -18.09 -18.82 -8.78
C ALA A 266 -19.28 -19.30 -7.93
N SER A 267 -20.26 -19.97 -8.55
CA SER A 267 -21.47 -20.38 -7.85
C SER A 267 -21.12 -21.45 -6.80
N VAL A 268 -20.53 -20.97 -5.72
CA VAL A 268 -20.14 -21.79 -4.60
C VAL A 268 -21.42 -22.05 -3.80
N PRO A 269 -21.87 -23.29 -3.72
CA PRO A 269 -23.09 -23.60 -2.97
C PRO A 269 -22.92 -23.24 -1.50
N MET A 270 -23.95 -22.69 -0.91
CA MET A 270 -24.01 -22.44 0.54
C MET A 270 -24.58 -23.65 1.27
N LEU A 271 -24.20 -23.80 2.53
CA LEU A 271 -24.84 -24.76 3.45
C LEU A 271 -26.32 -24.42 3.67
N ASP A 272 -27.12 -25.43 3.85
CA ASP A 272 -28.54 -25.25 4.14
C ASP A 272 -28.75 -24.47 5.46
N GLY A 273 -29.69 -23.54 5.44
CA GLY A 273 -29.96 -22.67 6.60
C GLY A 273 -28.96 -21.52 6.77
N ALA A 274 -28.10 -21.26 5.77
CA ALA A 274 -27.16 -20.17 5.80
C ALA A 274 -27.87 -18.80 5.82
N THR A 275 -27.34 -17.88 6.63
CA THR A 275 -27.71 -16.48 6.65
C THR A 275 -26.56 -15.67 6.08
N VAL A 276 -26.76 -15.00 4.95
CA VAL A 276 -25.75 -14.15 4.31
C VAL A 276 -25.52 -12.90 5.16
N ILE A 277 -24.27 -12.67 5.54
CA ILE A 277 -23.82 -11.48 6.27
C ILE A 277 -23.33 -10.42 5.28
N THR A 278 -22.49 -10.84 4.30
CA THR A 278 -21.93 -9.95 3.29
C THR A 278 -21.82 -10.70 1.98
N GLN A 279 -22.25 -10.06 0.88
CA GLN A 279 -22.06 -10.59 -0.46
C GLN A 279 -21.59 -9.49 -1.39
N GLN A 280 -20.46 -9.73 -2.03
CA GLN A 280 -19.82 -8.82 -2.98
C GLN A 280 -19.18 -9.66 -4.09
N PRO A 281 -18.85 -9.07 -5.24
CA PRO A 281 -18.15 -9.79 -6.30
C PRO A 281 -16.88 -10.48 -5.78
N GLY A 282 -16.78 -11.79 -5.98
CA GLY A 282 -15.63 -12.60 -5.52
C GLY A 282 -15.53 -12.80 -4.00
N TYR A 283 -16.51 -12.33 -3.21
CA TYR A 283 -16.48 -12.42 -1.76
C TYR A 283 -17.88 -12.65 -1.17
N LEU A 284 -18.01 -13.69 -0.36
CA LEU A 284 -19.25 -14.04 0.31
C LEU A 284 -18.92 -14.43 1.76
N VAL A 285 -19.63 -13.87 2.73
CA VAL A 285 -19.61 -14.29 4.12
C VAL A 285 -21.02 -14.67 4.53
N TYR A 286 -21.15 -15.82 5.11
CA TYR A 286 -22.42 -16.26 5.70
C TYR A 286 -22.20 -16.99 7.02
N GLN A 287 -23.23 -17.05 7.82
CA GLN A 287 -23.29 -17.80 9.06
C GLN A 287 -24.31 -18.94 8.97
N VAL A 288 -23.99 -20.04 9.62
CA VAL A 288 -24.86 -21.21 9.69
C VAL A 288 -24.65 -21.92 11.01
N SER A 289 -25.72 -22.54 11.52
CA SER A 289 -25.61 -23.47 12.65
C SER A 289 -24.98 -24.78 12.19
N GLY A 290 -23.94 -25.23 12.85
CA GLY A 290 -23.29 -26.50 12.51
C GLY A 290 -21.79 -26.48 12.83
N GLY A 291 -21.20 -27.68 12.71
CA GLY A 291 -19.76 -27.84 12.97
C GLY A 291 -18.90 -27.65 11.73
N GLU A 292 -17.68 -27.23 11.97
CA GLU A 292 -16.65 -27.03 10.93
C GLU A 292 -16.40 -28.30 10.09
N GLU A 293 -16.30 -29.47 10.73
CA GLU A 293 -16.05 -30.75 10.03
C GLU A 293 -17.14 -31.06 9.00
N ALA A 294 -18.41 -30.79 9.34
CA ALA A 294 -19.53 -31.05 8.43
C ALA A 294 -19.48 -30.04 7.24
N ALA A 295 -19.09 -28.81 7.48
CA ALA A 295 -18.93 -27.81 6.42
C ALA A 295 -17.77 -28.16 5.48
N VAL A 296 -16.64 -28.54 6.00
CA VAL A 296 -15.48 -29.00 5.21
C VAL A 296 -15.88 -30.20 4.34
N ALA A 297 -16.54 -31.22 4.92
CA ALA A 297 -17.03 -32.39 4.19
C ALA A 297 -18.01 -31.99 3.07
N PHE A 298 -18.94 -31.08 3.35
CA PHE A 298 -19.87 -30.56 2.35
C PHE A 298 -19.13 -29.96 1.15
N TYR A 299 -18.15 -29.09 1.39
CA TYR A 299 -17.41 -28.47 0.29
C TYR A 299 -16.50 -29.41 -0.46
N GLN A 300 -15.94 -30.42 0.19
CA GLN A 300 -15.21 -31.49 -0.49
C GLN A 300 -16.13 -32.27 -1.44
N GLN A 301 -17.32 -32.62 -0.99
CA GLN A 301 -18.31 -33.31 -1.83
C GLN A 301 -18.82 -32.42 -2.97
N GLN A 302 -19.02 -31.12 -2.72
CA GLN A 302 -19.40 -30.18 -3.78
C GLN A 302 -18.30 -30.02 -4.82
N ALA A 303 -17.03 -29.97 -4.39
CA ALA A 303 -15.89 -29.89 -5.29
C ALA A 303 -15.83 -31.08 -6.24
N GLU A 304 -16.03 -32.31 -5.72
CA GLU A 304 -16.12 -33.52 -6.55
C GLU A 304 -17.27 -33.42 -7.56
N THR A 305 -18.44 -32.95 -7.12
CA THR A 305 -19.64 -32.83 -7.97
C THR A 305 -19.44 -31.80 -9.09
N LEU A 306 -18.71 -30.72 -8.82
CA LEU A 306 -18.43 -29.63 -9.75
C LEU A 306 -17.16 -29.87 -10.58
N GLY A 307 -16.46 -30.98 -10.39
CA GLY A 307 -15.21 -31.28 -11.10
C GLY A 307 -14.02 -30.41 -10.65
N TRP A 308 -14.12 -29.79 -9.48
CA TRP A 308 -13.04 -28.96 -8.94
C TRP A 308 -11.98 -29.81 -8.26
N SER A 309 -10.73 -29.40 -8.36
CA SER A 309 -9.61 -30.04 -7.67
C SER A 309 -9.24 -29.32 -6.37
N GLY A 310 -8.49 -30.00 -5.48
CA GLY A 310 -8.09 -29.47 -4.18
C GLY A 310 -8.98 -29.98 -3.05
N GLY A 311 -9.24 -29.16 -2.03
CA GLY A 311 -10.14 -29.50 -0.92
C GLY A 311 -9.46 -30.05 0.33
N THR A 312 -8.12 -30.11 0.37
CA THR A 312 -7.42 -30.48 1.59
C THR A 312 -7.52 -29.37 2.62
N PRO A 313 -8.09 -29.63 3.82
CA PRO A 313 -8.17 -28.62 4.86
C PRO A 313 -6.78 -28.33 5.45
N PHE A 314 -6.54 -27.08 5.72
CA PHE A 314 -5.34 -26.58 6.40
C PHE A 314 -5.76 -25.73 7.60
N GLN A 315 -5.29 -26.09 8.78
CA GLN A 315 -5.60 -25.38 10.02
C GLN A 315 -4.60 -24.26 10.29
N PHE A 316 -5.12 -23.08 10.58
CA PHE A 316 -4.33 -21.90 10.93
C PHE A 316 -4.96 -21.21 12.16
N GLY A 317 -4.37 -21.41 13.33
CA GLY A 317 -4.96 -20.98 14.60
C GLY A 317 -6.32 -21.67 14.82
N ASP A 318 -7.34 -20.85 15.11
CA ASP A 318 -8.72 -21.30 15.35
C ASP A 318 -9.56 -21.34 14.06
N MET A 319 -8.93 -21.18 12.89
CA MET A 319 -9.59 -21.20 11.60
C MET A 319 -9.12 -22.38 10.75
N THR A 320 -10.03 -22.96 10.01
CA THR A 320 -9.70 -23.94 8.96
C THR A 320 -9.88 -23.30 7.59
N ARG A 321 -8.94 -23.55 6.70
CA ARG A 321 -8.95 -23.08 5.32
C ARG A 321 -8.98 -24.27 4.36
N VAL A 322 -9.84 -24.16 3.35
CA VAL A 322 -9.90 -25.10 2.23
C VAL A 322 -9.71 -24.31 0.93
N THR A 323 -8.86 -24.82 0.05
CA THR A 323 -8.65 -24.21 -1.27
C THR A 323 -9.11 -25.18 -2.34
N LEU A 324 -10.03 -24.71 -3.19
CA LEU A 324 -10.58 -25.43 -4.34
C LEU A 324 -10.13 -24.77 -5.63
N ARG A 325 -10.01 -25.55 -6.69
CA ARG A 325 -9.57 -25.09 -8.02
C ARG A 325 -10.59 -25.49 -9.08
N PRO A 326 -11.46 -24.56 -9.49
CA PRO A 326 -12.31 -24.70 -10.66
C PRO A 326 -11.52 -24.98 -11.95
N GLU A 327 -12.18 -25.49 -12.99
CA GLU A 327 -11.56 -25.78 -14.29
C GLU A 327 -11.05 -24.54 -15.03
N ASP A 328 -11.62 -23.37 -14.76
CA ASP A 328 -11.20 -22.10 -15.33
C ASP A 328 -9.85 -21.57 -14.78
N GLY A 329 -9.23 -22.32 -13.87
CA GLY A 329 -7.96 -21.97 -13.22
C GLY A 329 -8.10 -20.95 -12.07
N SER A 330 -9.30 -20.49 -11.75
CA SER A 330 -9.55 -19.67 -10.57
C SER A 330 -9.28 -20.45 -9.29
N LEU A 331 -9.18 -19.73 -8.17
CA LEU A 331 -9.07 -20.31 -6.84
C LEU A 331 -10.30 -19.92 -6.01
N VAL A 332 -10.93 -20.88 -5.38
CA VAL A 332 -11.95 -20.65 -4.37
C VAL A 332 -11.35 -20.99 -3.01
N GLN A 333 -11.18 -19.98 -2.19
CA GLN A 333 -10.68 -20.11 -0.83
C GLN A 333 -11.83 -20.00 0.16
N LEU A 334 -11.99 -21.04 0.96
CA LEU A 334 -12.99 -21.13 2.02
C LEU A 334 -12.26 -21.01 3.35
N THR A 335 -12.75 -20.13 4.23
CA THR A 335 -12.26 -20.03 5.61
C THR A 335 -13.42 -20.27 6.56
N PHE A 336 -13.22 -21.15 7.52
CA PHE A 336 -14.20 -21.56 8.51
C PHE A 336 -13.75 -21.09 9.89
N GLU A 337 -14.64 -20.40 10.60
CA GLU A 337 -14.41 -19.91 11.96
C GLU A 337 -15.64 -20.21 12.81
N VAL A 338 -15.46 -20.89 13.93
CA VAL A 338 -16.55 -21.18 14.88
C VAL A 338 -16.48 -20.19 16.02
N LYS A 339 -17.57 -19.44 16.22
CA LYS A 339 -17.76 -18.54 17.37
C LYS A 339 -19.15 -18.75 17.96
N GLU A 340 -19.23 -18.97 19.25
CA GLU A 340 -20.51 -19.05 19.99
C GLU A 340 -21.54 -20.01 19.34
N ASP A 341 -21.12 -21.21 18.93
CA ASP A 341 -21.93 -22.24 18.26
C ASP A 341 -22.43 -21.86 16.83
N LEU A 342 -21.95 -20.76 16.28
CA LEU A 342 -22.17 -20.39 14.88
C LEU A 342 -20.90 -20.57 14.08
N LEU A 343 -21.04 -21.21 12.93
CA LEU A 343 -19.99 -21.32 11.93
C LEU A 343 -20.08 -20.13 10.99
N THR A 344 -19.03 -19.30 10.94
CA THR A 344 -18.86 -18.27 9.91
C THR A 344 -18.03 -18.85 8.78
N VAL A 345 -18.58 -18.82 7.58
CA VAL A 345 -17.91 -19.26 6.36
C VAL A 345 -17.61 -18.04 5.49
N THR A 346 -16.32 -17.84 5.20
CA THR A 346 -15.86 -16.84 4.24
C THR A 346 -15.46 -17.54 2.96
N VAL A 347 -16.08 -17.17 1.86
CA VAL A 347 -15.77 -17.65 0.51
C VAL A 347 -15.11 -16.52 -0.27
N GLN A 348 -13.91 -16.76 -0.76
CA GLN A 348 -13.18 -15.80 -1.59
C GLN A 348 -12.80 -16.46 -2.92
N THR A 349 -13.25 -15.87 -4.03
CA THR A 349 -12.85 -16.29 -5.38
C THR A 349 -11.69 -15.43 -5.84
N LEU A 350 -10.59 -16.07 -6.18
CA LEU A 350 -9.37 -15.45 -6.69
C LEU A 350 -9.22 -15.76 -8.17
N ALA A 351 -8.81 -14.77 -8.95
CA ALA A 351 -8.52 -14.97 -10.37
C ALA A 351 -7.47 -16.05 -10.62
N PRO A 352 -7.46 -16.69 -11.79
CA PRO A 352 -6.39 -17.56 -12.22
C PRO A 352 -5.03 -16.86 -12.10
N LEU A 353 -4.02 -17.57 -11.63
CA LEU A 353 -2.65 -17.06 -11.73
C LEU A 353 -2.28 -16.94 -13.21
N PRO A 354 -1.59 -15.86 -13.62
CA PRO A 354 -1.09 -15.77 -14.98
C PRO A 354 -0.23 -17.00 -15.28
N ALA A 355 -0.39 -17.57 -16.46
CA ALA A 355 0.46 -18.66 -16.92
C ALA A 355 1.91 -18.15 -16.99
N GLU A 356 2.87 -18.89 -16.36
CA GLU A 356 4.30 -18.60 -16.41
C GLU A 356 4.87 -18.75 -17.83
#